data_684160de184c9bc9469a1ddd0cb8439d
#
_entry.id   684160de184c9bc9469a1ddd0cb8439d
#
_cell.length_a   1.000
_cell.length_b   1.000
_cell.length_c   1.000
_cell.angle_alpha   90.00
_cell.angle_beta   90.00
_cell.angle_gamma   90.00
#
_symmetry.space_group_name_H-M   'P 1'
#
loop_
_entity.id
_entity.type
_entity.pdbx_description
1 polymer ?
#
loop_
_entity_poly.entity_id
_entity_poly.type
_entity_poly.pdbx_seq_one_letter_code
_entity_poly.pdbx_strand_id
1 'polypeptide(L)'
;IMGRQIETKENEVKKGKKKKKLHIGRIIFLIIIMVCVIVGIIFAKKLSDLEGNWMALLLGHDKETVKNMETLQILIMGESTGMSDTIIACSYNPRTQYVSMLSIPRDTYVTNGNYKYSAYNKINSLYSGGKTPEKTVQAVNEITGLDINYYILVDTEALVKLVNLIGGVYFDVPTDMNYDDDGQDLHIHLTKGYQKLTGEQVEQVV
;
A
#
# COMPACT_ATOMS: atom_id res chain seq x y z
N ILE A 1 25.73 26.74 -85.20
CA ILE A 1 25.52 25.34 -84.92
C ILE A 1 26.35 24.89 -83.63
N MET A 2 27.37 25.69 -83.23
CA MET A 2 28.28 25.32 -82.13
C MET A 2 27.77 25.74 -80.74
N GLY A 3 26.82 26.65 -80.62
CA GLY A 3 26.26 27.10 -79.30
C GLY A 3 25.22 26.17 -78.66
N ARG A 4 24.53 25.31 -79.44
CA ARG A 4 23.48 24.41 -78.95
C ARG A 4 24.05 23.09 -78.29
N GLN A 5 25.22 22.75 -78.62
CA GLN A 5 25.88 21.53 -78.07
C GLN A 5 26.47 21.76 -76.69
N ILE A 6 26.78 22.97 -76.29
CA ILE A 6 27.36 23.31 -74.99
C ILE A 6 26.26 23.40 -73.94
N GLU A 7 25.09 23.90 -74.26
CA GLU A 7 23.94 24.03 -73.33
C GLU A 7 23.35 22.67 -72.96
N THR A 8 23.35 21.69 -73.86
CA THR A 8 22.88 20.32 -73.58
C THR A 8 23.81 19.53 -72.66
N LYS A 9 25.13 19.77 -72.73
CA LYS A 9 26.08 19.07 -71.77
C LYS A 9 26.08 19.70 -70.41
N GLU A 10 25.81 20.99 -70.24
CA GLU A 10 25.70 21.64 -68.93
C GLU A 10 24.42 21.25 -68.15
N ASN A 11 23.34 20.97 -68.88
CA ASN A 11 22.09 20.48 -68.25
C ASN A 11 22.10 19.01 -67.89
N GLU A 12 22.93 18.17 -68.48
CA GLU A 12 23.13 16.75 -68.04
C GLU A 12 24.03 16.61 -66.83
N VAL A 13 24.96 17.51 -66.62
CA VAL A 13 25.84 17.48 -65.40
C VAL A 13 25.14 17.94 -64.15
N LYS A 14 24.02 18.70 -64.25
CA LYS A 14 23.21 19.13 -63.10
C LYS A 14 22.17 18.11 -62.61
N LYS A 15 22.01 16.94 -63.23
CA LYS A 15 21.31 15.78 -62.68
C LYS A 15 22.20 15.04 -61.68
N GLY A 16 22.96 15.79 -60.87
CA GLY A 16 23.78 15.32 -59.80
C GLY A 16 22.96 14.83 -58.64
N LYS A 17 23.10 13.54 -58.39
CA LYS A 17 22.93 12.83 -57.09
C LYS A 17 22.07 13.58 -56.08
N LYS A 18 20.75 13.37 -56.11
CA LYS A 18 19.90 13.58 -54.92
C LYS A 18 20.44 12.68 -53.81
N LYS A 19 21.27 13.23 -52.95
CA LYS A 19 21.66 12.57 -51.71
C LYS A 19 20.35 12.26 -50.99
N LYS A 20 20.01 10.96 -50.88
CA LYS A 20 18.91 10.52 -50.01
C LYS A 20 19.19 11.09 -48.63
N LYS A 21 18.47 12.10 -48.22
CA LYS A 21 18.52 12.61 -46.84
C LYS A 21 18.14 11.42 -45.99
N LEU A 22 19.13 10.81 -45.41
CA LEU A 22 18.93 9.74 -44.45
C LEU A 22 18.06 10.33 -43.35
N HIS A 23 16.86 9.79 -43.16
CA HIS A 23 15.92 10.27 -42.15
C HIS A 23 16.44 9.84 -40.76
N ILE A 24 17.55 10.46 -40.34
CA ILE A 24 18.24 10.16 -39.07
C ILE A 24 17.26 10.18 -37.91
N GLY A 25 16.33 11.14 -37.87
CA GLY A 25 15.28 11.20 -36.84
C GLY A 25 14.38 9.96 -36.80
N ARG A 26 14.01 9.40 -37.97
CA ARG A 26 13.22 8.16 -38.05
C ARG A 26 14.00 6.95 -37.56
N ILE A 27 15.30 6.90 -37.87
CA ILE A 27 16.17 5.80 -37.43
C ILE A 27 16.35 5.87 -35.91
N ILE A 28 16.62 7.06 -35.35
CA ILE A 28 16.72 7.26 -33.89
C ILE A 28 15.41 6.88 -33.22
N PHE A 29 14.25 7.28 -33.74
CA PHE A 29 12.94 6.93 -33.19
C PHE A 29 12.70 5.41 -33.20
N LEU A 30 13.06 4.70 -34.28
CA LEU A 30 12.94 3.24 -34.34
C LEU A 30 13.90 2.55 -33.38
N ILE A 31 15.11 3.06 -33.16
CA ILE A 31 16.05 2.54 -32.17
C ILE A 31 15.47 2.71 -30.76
N ILE A 32 14.90 3.86 -30.43
CA ILE A 32 14.26 4.11 -29.12
C ILE A 32 13.10 3.13 -28.89
N ILE A 33 12.24 2.94 -29.89
CA ILE A 33 11.14 1.96 -29.80
C ILE A 33 11.71 0.54 -29.55
N MET A 34 12.71 0.15 -30.32
CA MET A 34 13.34 -1.17 -30.17
C MET A 34 13.92 -1.35 -28.76
N VAL A 35 14.61 -0.35 -28.22
CA VAL A 35 15.14 -0.37 -26.85
C VAL A 35 14.01 -0.48 -25.83
N CYS A 36 12.93 0.31 -25.97
CA CYS A 36 11.77 0.23 -25.07
C CYS A 36 11.12 -1.17 -25.10
N VAL A 37 10.99 -1.77 -26.28
CA VAL A 37 10.45 -3.15 -26.41
C VAL A 37 11.37 -4.17 -25.73
N ILE A 38 12.68 -4.07 -25.93
CA ILE A 38 13.63 -4.97 -25.29
C ILE A 38 13.58 -4.84 -23.77
N VAL A 39 13.59 -3.60 -23.26
CA VAL A 39 13.47 -3.33 -21.82
C VAL A 39 12.14 -3.86 -21.28
N GLY A 40 11.05 -3.66 -22.01
CA GLY A 40 9.72 -4.21 -21.65
C GLY A 40 9.71 -5.74 -21.57
N ILE A 41 10.35 -6.42 -22.52
CA ILE A 41 10.45 -7.89 -22.53
C ILE A 41 11.30 -8.38 -21.33
N ILE A 42 12.44 -7.73 -21.06
CA ILE A 42 13.30 -8.08 -19.92
C ILE A 42 12.53 -7.88 -18.60
N PHE A 43 11.83 -6.76 -18.47
CA PHE A 43 11.00 -6.47 -17.28
C PHE A 43 9.88 -7.49 -17.09
N ALA A 44 9.14 -7.80 -18.17
CA ALA A 44 8.06 -8.78 -18.14
C ALA A 44 8.57 -10.18 -17.77
N LYS A 45 9.73 -10.58 -18.33
CA LYS A 45 10.35 -11.86 -18.00
C LYS A 45 10.74 -11.91 -16.53
N LYS A 46 11.42 -10.87 -16.02
CA LYS A 46 11.85 -10.80 -14.63
C LYS A 46 10.64 -10.79 -13.67
N LEU A 47 9.56 -10.10 -14.00
CA LEU A 47 8.33 -10.12 -13.22
C LEU A 47 7.66 -11.50 -13.25
N SER A 48 7.65 -12.18 -14.40
CA SER A 48 7.15 -13.55 -14.53
C SER A 48 7.96 -14.55 -13.68
N ASP A 49 9.29 -14.39 -13.65
CA ASP A 49 10.17 -15.23 -12.82
C ASP A 49 9.88 -15.04 -11.31
N LEU A 50 9.39 -13.90 -10.91
CA LEU A 50 8.97 -13.57 -9.54
C LEU A 50 7.48 -13.84 -9.28
N GLU A 51 6.82 -14.64 -10.13
CA GLU A 51 5.39 -14.99 -9.99
C GLU A 51 4.46 -13.76 -9.95
N GLY A 52 4.87 -12.65 -10.59
CA GLY A 52 4.12 -11.40 -10.62
C GLY A 52 4.36 -10.50 -9.39
N ASN A 53 5.26 -10.87 -8.50
CA ASN A 53 5.58 -10.08 -7.31
C ASN A 53 6.39 -8.83 -7.66
N TRP A 54 5.69 -7.75 -8.00
CA TRP A 54 6.31 -6.47 -8.40
C TRP A 54 7.07 -5.79 -7.25
N MET A 55 6.66 -6.03 -5.97
CA MET A 55 7.37 -5.51 -4.81
C MET A 55 8.76 -6.16 -4.67
N ALA A 56 8.84 -7.48 -4.82
CA ALA A 56 10.11 -8.19 -4.84
C ALA A 56 11.02 -7.71 -5.98
N LEU A 57 10.43 -7.39 -7.15
CA LEU A 57 11.16 -6.81 -8.27
C LEU A 57 11.75 -5.43 -7.93
N LEU A 58 10.97 -4.55 -7.28
CA LEU A 58 11.43 -3.23 -6.84
C LEU A 58 12.53 -3.30 -5.79
N LEU A 59 12.41 -4.23 -4.85
CA LEU A 59 13.40 -4.46 -3.79
C LEU A 59 14.64 -5.22 -4.27
N GLY A 60 14.66 -5.68 -5.51
CA GLY A 60 15.78 -6.39 -6.11
C GLY A 60 15.94 -7.83 -5.62
N HIS A 61 14.89 -8.43 -5.05
CA HIS A 61 14.91 -9.83 -4.65
C HIS A 61 14.93 -10.77 -5.86
N ASP A 62 15.62 -11.90 -5.71
CA ASP A 62 15.61 -12.97 -6.69
C ASP A 62 14.48 -13.99 -6.42
N LYS A 63 14.27 -14.90 -7.35
CA LYS A 63 13.21 -15.92 -7.27
C LYS A 63 13.37 -16.84 -6.05
N GLU A 64 14.58 -17.16 -5.67
CA GLU A 64 14.86 -18.06 -4.56
C GLU A 64 14.56 -17.37 -3.21
N THR A 65 14.97 -16.13 -3.08
CA THR A 65 14.62 -15.29 -1.93
C THR A 65 13.11 -15.20 -1.76
N VAL A 66 12.36 -14.88 -2.84
CA VAL A 66 10.89 -14.78 -2.78
C VAL A 66 10.24 -16.11 -2.40
N LYS A 67 10.75 -17.22 -2.94
CA LYS A 67 10.24 -18.57 -2.63
C LYS A 67 10.41 -18.94 -1.16
N ASN A 68 11.48 -18.46 -0.53
CA ASN A 68 11.82 -18.76 0.85
C ASN A 68 11.27 -17.73 1.85
N MET A 69 10.59 -16.68 1.39
CA MET A 69 9.92 -15.72 2.26
C MET A 69 8.79 -16.40 3.05
N GLU A 70 8.85 -16.30 4.33
CA GLU A 70 7.80 -16.77 5.24
C GLU A 70 6.62 -15.81 5.27
N THR A 71 5.46 -16.34 5.65
CA THR A 71 4.27 -15.51 5.88
C THR A 71 4.49 -14.66 7.13
N LEU A 72 4.35 -13.34 6.99
CA LEU A 72 4.47 -12.41 8.09
C LEU A 72 3.13 -12.32 8.83
N GLN A 73 3.15 -12.56 10.14
CA GLN A 73 1.98 -12.44 11.02
C GLN A 73 2.17 -11.26 11.97
N ILE A 74 1.22 -10.33 11.95
CA ILE A 74 1.27 -9.06 12.69
C ILE A 74 -0.06 -8.85 13.40
N LEU A 75 -0.02 -8.42 14.66
CA LEU A 75 -1.19 -7.91 15.35
C LEU A 75 -1.25 -6.38 15.20
N ILE A 76 -2.35 -5.87 14.66
CA ILE A 76 -2.62 -4.44 14.59
C ILE A 76 -3.59 -4.12 15.72
N MET A 77 -3.19 -3.19 16.58
CA MET A 77 -3.99 -2.76 17.72
C MET A 77 -4.23 -1.25 17.65
N GLY A 78 -5.49 -0.86 17.75
CA GLY A 78 -5.91 0.54 17.94
C GLY A 78 -6.12 0.81 19.41
N GLU A 79 -5.43 1.81 19.94
CA GLU A 79 -5.55 2.23 21.34
C GLU A 79 -6.39 3.49 21.45
N SER A 80 -7.33 3.45 22.41
CA SER A 80 -8.04 4.63 22.88
C SER A 80 -8.17 4.53 24.41
N THR A 81 -7.88 5.63 25.11
CA THR A 81 -8.00 5.74 26.57
C THR A 81 -7.28 4.66 27.38
N GLY A 82 -6.17 4.15 26.84
CA GLY A 82 -5.32 3.15 27.52
C GLY A 82 -5.80 1.71 27.40
N MET A 83 -6.74 1.41 26.51
CA MET A 83 -7.21 0.07 26.16
C MET A 83 -7.12 -0.17 24.65
N SER A 84 -7.03 -1.44 24.24
CA SER A 84 -7.08 -1.78 22.82
C SER A 84 -8.53 -2.00 22.38
N ASP A 85 -9.09 -1.03 21.68
CA ASP A 85 -10.47 -1.09 21.18
C ASP A 85 -10.57 -1.75 19.81
N THR A 86 -9.50 -1.71 19.03
CA THR A 86 -9.37 -2.40 17.75
C THR A 86 -8.28 -3.45 17.82
N ILE A 87 -8.57 -4.68 17.44
CA ILE A 87 -7.63 -5.80 17.46
C ILE A 87 -7.79 -6.57 16.15
N ILE A 88 -6.77 -6.55 15.30
CA ILE A 88 -6.79 -7.18 13.98
C ILE A 88 -5.55 -8.06 13.82
N ALA A 89 -5.74 -9.37 13.69
CA ALA A 89 -4.68 -10.27 13.29
C ALA A 89 -4.53 -10.22 11.76
N CYS A 90 -3.36 -9.82 11.29
CA CYS A 90 -3.02 -9.69 9.88
C CYS A 90 -1.98 -10.74 9.50
N SER A 91 -2.22 -11.45 8.42
CA SER A 91 -1.29 -12.40 7.82
C SER A 91 -0.98 -11.97 6.40
N TYR A 92 0.28 -11.70 6.10
CA TYR A 92 0.76 -11.31 4.78
C TYR A 92 1.68 -12.35 4.20
N ASN A 93 1.31 -12.90 3.06
CA ASN A 93 2.18 -13.80 2.30
C ASN A 93 2.92 -12.99 1.21
N PRO A 94 4.23 -12.75 1.36
CA PRO A 94 4.99 -11.93 0.41
C PRO A 94 5.17 -12.59 -0.95
N ARG A 95 5.05 -13.92 -1.07
CA ARG A 95 5.16 -14.63 -2.34
C ARG A 95 3.95 -14.42 -3.23
N THR A 96 2.75 -14.57 -2.66
CA THR A 96 1.48 -14.43 -3.38
C THR A 96 0.92 -13.02 -3.29
N GLN A 97 1.52 -12.16 -2.47
CA GLN A 97 1.01 -10.82 -2.12
C GLN A 97 -0.41 -10.84 -1.54
N TYR A 98 -0.78 -11.96 -0.93
CA TYR A 98 -2.09 -12.14 -0.33
C TYR A 98 -2.07 -11.67 1.12
N VAL A 99 -3.09 -10.89 1.49
CA VAL A 99 -3.33 -10.41 2.86
C VAL A 99 -4.60 -11.03 3.38
N SER A 100 -4.55 -11.62 4.56
CA SER A 100 -5.72 -12.03 5.34
C SER A 100 -5.81 -11.19 6.59
N MET A 101 -7.00 -10.74 6.94
CA MET A 101 -7.24 -9.96 8.16
C MET A 101 -8.40 -10.57 8.94
N LEU A 102 -8.19 -10.77 10.24
CA LEU A 102 -9.19 -11.26 11.18
C LEU A 102 -9.40 -10.20 12.26
N SER A 103 -10.56 -9.57 12.28
CA SER A 103 -10.96 -8.66 13.35
C SER A 103 -11.42 -9.47 14.57
N ILE A 104 -10.84 -9.15 15.72
CA ILE A 104 -11.14 -9.78 17.00
C ILE A 104 -11.91 -8.78 17.86
N PRO A 105 -13.16 -9.08 18.25
CA PRO A 105 -13.94 -8.17 19.10
C PRO A 105 -13.22 -7.87 20.42
N ARG A 106 -13.19 -6.61 20.83
CA ARG A 106 -12.53 -6.17 22.07
C ARG A 106 -13.03 -6.85 23.35
N ASP A 107 -14.29 -7.32 23.33
CA ASP A 107 -14.93 -8.02 24.43
C ASP A 107 -14.74 -9.55 24.38
N THR A 108 -13.86 -10.04 23.46
CA THR A 108 -13.56 -11.47 23.39
C THR A 108 -13.04 -11.96 24.73
N TYR A 109 -13.66 -13.03 25.24
CA TYR A 109 -13.27 -13.66 26.49
C TYR A 109 -11.93 -14.39 26.34
N VAL A 110 -11.02 -14.13 27.28
CA VAL A 110 -9.70 -14.77 27.34
C VAL A 110 -9.44 -15.30 28.74
N THR A 111 -8.85 -16.49 28.83
CA THR A 111 -8.47 -17.09 30.12
C THR A 111 -7.04 -16.70 30.42
N ASN A 112 -6.83 -15.84 31.40
CA ASN A 112 -5.46 -15.54 31.89
C ASN A 112 -5.04 -16.39 33.11
N GLY A 113 -5.67 -17.54 33.28
CA GLY A 113 -5.34 -18.52 34.33
C GLY A 113 -5.80 -18.15 35.74
N ASN A 114 -6.04 -16.89 36.07
CA ASN A 114 -6.29 -16.43 37.43
C ASN A 114 -7.69 -15.87 37.71
N TYR A 115 -8.48 -15.58 36.65
CA TYR A 115 -9.78 -14.92 36.82
C TYR A 115 -10.92 -15.72 36.18
N LYS A 116 -11.76 -16.31 37.02
CA LYS A 116 -13.05 -16.84 36.57
C LYS A 116 -14.06 -15.72 36.57
N TYR A 117 -14.66 -15.44 35.39
CA TYR A 117 -15.82 -14.57 35.23
C TYR A 117 -15.66 -13.12 35.73
N SER A 118 -14.62 -12.43 35.32
CA SER A 118 -14.39 -11.03 35.62
C SER A 118 -14.48 -10.17 34.33
N ALA A 119 -14.86 -8.91 34.45
CA ALA A 119 -14.73 -7.92 33.38
C ALA A 119 -13.27 -7.78 32.87
N TYR A 120 -12.32 -8.21 33.67
CA TYR A 120 -10.90 -8.27 33.33
C TYR A 120 -10.52 -9.44 32.42
N ASN A 121 -11.46 -10.30 32.04
CA ASN A 121 -11.24 -11.42 31.12
C ASN A 121 -11.54 -11.01 29.65
N LYS A 122 -11.76 -9.76 29.37
CA LYS A 122 -11.87 -9.24 28.02
C LYS A 122 -10.49 -9.00 27.45
N ILE A 123 -10.30 -9.34 26.17
CA ILE A 123 -8.99 -9.21 25.52
C ILE A 123 -8.46 -7.77 25.54
N ASN A 124 -9.32 -6.76 25.44
CA ASN A 124 -8.93 -5.35 25.50
C ASN A 124 -8.31 -4.96 26.86
N SER A 125 -8.69 -5.64 27.95
CA SER A 125 -8.15 -5.38 29.28
C SER A 125 -6.72 -5.89 29.49
N LEU A 126 -6.23 -6.74 28.59
CA LEU A 126 -4.85 -7.22 28.62
C LEU A 126 -3.85 -6.13 28.27
N TYR A 127 -4.25 -5.21 27.40
CA TYR A 127 -3.55 -3.97 27.10
C TYR A 127 -4.04 -2.90 28.06
N SER A 128 -3.53 -2.89 29.29
CA SER A 128 -3.92 -1.93 30.31
C SER A 128 -2.82 -0.90 30.55
N GLY A 129 -3.16 0.37 30.39
CA GLY A 129 -2.26 1.48 30.66
C GLY A 129 -1.04 1.59 29.74
N GLY A 130 -1.16 1.18 28.50
CA GLY A 130 -0.15 1.36 27.46
C GLY A 130 1.11 0.50 27.63
N LYS A 131 1.06 -0.61 28.35
CA LYS A 131 2.31 -1.23 28.81
C LYS A 131 2.54 -2.69 28.48
N THR A 132 1.58 -3.42 27.91
CA THR A 132 1.79 -4.85 27.66
C THR A 132 1.10 -5.36 26.39
N PRO A 133 1.46 -4.82 25.19
CA PRO A 133 0.93 -5.36 23.93
C PRO A 133 1.22 -6.85 23.76
N GLU A 134 2.30 -7.34 24.34
CA GLU A 134 2.73 -8.74 24.29
C GLU A 134 1.69 -9.70 24.92
N LYS A 135 0.96 -9.27 25.95
CA LYS A 135 -0.12 -10.07 26.53
C LYS A 135 -1.30 -10.23 25.57
N THR A 136 -1.62 -9.19 24.84
CA THR A 136 -2.66 -9.25 23.80
C THR A 136 -2.21 -10.16 22.66
N VAL A 137 -0.95 -10.05 22.22
CA VAL A 137 -0.36 -10.96 21.21
C VAL A 137 -0.46 -12.41 21.66
N GLN A 138 -0.04 -12.71 22.89
CA GLN A 138 -0.13 -14.07 23.44
C GLN A 138 -1.57 -14.59 23.45
N ALA A 139 -2.52 -13.79 23.93
CA ALA A 139 -3.92 -14.17 23.96
C ALA A 139 -4.50 -14.42 22.56
N VAL A 140 -4.13 -13.59 21.59
CA VAL A 140 -4.53 -13.79 20.17
C VAL A 140 -3.94 -15.09 19.64
N ASN A 141 -2.67 -15.38 19.88
CA ASN A 141 -2.05 -16.64 19.48
C ASN A 141 -2.77 -17.85 20.09
N GLU A 142 -3.12 -17.77 21.37
CA GLU A 142 -3.84 -18.85 22.08
C GLU A 142 -5.23 -19.13 21.48
N ILE A 143 -6.01 -18.10 21.13
CA ILE A 143 -7.39 -18.27 20.62
C ILE A 143 -7.45 -18.57 19.13
N THR A 144 -6.43 -18.15 18.36
CA THR A 144 -6.44 -18.30 16.88
C THR A 144 -5.55 -19.43 16.38
N GLY A 145 -4.58 -19.88 17.19
CA GLY A 145 -3.53 -20.81 16.78
C GLY A 145 -2.49 -20.20 15.82
N LEU A 146 -2.47 -18.87 15.68
CA LEU A 146 -1.46 -18.17 14.88
C LEU A 146 -0.13 -18.07 15.66
N ASP A 147 0.95 -17.78 14.96
CA ASP A 147 2.28 -17.50 15.53
C ASP A 147 2.66 -16.03 15.24
N ILE A 148 1.95 -15.12 15.88
CA ILE A 148 2.17 -13.68 15.76
C ILE A 148 3.33 -13.28 16.64
N ASN A 149 4.38 -12.69 16.04
CA ASN A 149 5.59 -12.26 16.74
C ASN A 149 5.80 -10.74 16.64
N TYR A 150 4.97 -10.05 15.85
CA TYR A 150 5.06 -8.61 15.65
C TYR A 150 3.73 -7.94 15.95
N TYR A 151 3.78 -6.71 16.41
CA TYR A 151 2.59 -5.89 16.55
C TYR A 151 2.82 -4.47 16.06
N ILE A 152 1.73 -3.81 15.68
CA ILE A 152 1.65 -2.40 15.38
C ILE A 152 0.60 -1.82 16.32
N LEU A 153 0.99 -0.82 17.09
CA LEU A 153 0.10 -0.07 17.97
C LEU A 153 -0.16 1.30 17.35
N VAL A 154 -1.42 1.64 17.21
CA VAL A 154 -1.88 2.90 16.63
C VAL A 154 -2.79 3.58 17.65
N ASP A 155 -2.36 4.70 18.20
CA ASP A 155 -3.21 5.60 18.97
C ASP A 155 -3.99 6.56 18.07
N THR A 156 -4.92 7.32 18.64
CA THR A 156 -5.75 8.25 17.88
C THR A 156 -4.92 9.34 17.19
N GLU A 157 -3.87 9.84 17.83
CA GLU A 157 -2.97 10.83 17.22
C GLU A 157 -2.22 10.27 16.00
N ALA A 158 -1.74 9.03 16.09
CA ALA A 158 -1.09 8.35 14.97
C ALA A 158 -2.07 8.08 13.83
N LEU A 159 -3.33 7.71 14.14
CA LEU A 159 -4.39 7.55 13.14
C LEU A 159 -4.63 8.85 12.37
N VAL A 160 -4.81 9.96 13.08
CA VAL A 160 -4.98 11.29 12.47
C VAL A 160 -3.81 11.63 11.55
N LYS A 161 -2.59 11.46 12.01
CA LYS A 161 -1.37 11.71 11.21
C LYS A 161 -1.30 10.82 9.96
N LEU A 162 -1.63 9.53 10.10
CA LEU A 162 -1.61 8.58 8.99
C LEU A 162 -2.63 8.96 7.91
N VAL A 163 -3.86 9.28 8.32
CA VAL A 163 -4.91 9.69 7.37
C VAL A 163 -4.53 10.99 6.67
N ASN A 164 -3.98 11.96 7.38
CA ASN A 164 -3.54 13.22 6.78
C ASN A 164 -2.35 13.01 5.83
N LEU A 165 -1.42 12.10 6.15
CA LEU A 165 -0.27 11.77 5.31
C LEU A 165 -0.68 11.19 3.95
N ILE A 166 -1.70 10.33 3.92
CA ILE A 166 -2.25 9.78 2.66
C ILE A 166 -3.22 10.72 1.95
N GLY A 167 -3.43 11.91 2.50
CA GLY A 167 -4.26 12.96 1.93
C GLY A 167 -5.75 12.79 2.21
N GLY A 168 -6.15 12.04 3.24
CA GLY A 168 -7.54 11.79 3.63
C GLY A 168 -8.10 10.50 3.05
N VAL A 169 -9.24 10.05 3.60
CA VAL A 169 -9.95 8.83 3.19
C VAL A 169 -11.38 9.15 2.78
N TYR A 170 -11.91 8.40 1.81
CA TYR A 170 -13.32 8.48 1.45
C TYR A 170 -14.14 7.53 2.31
N PHE A 171 -15.19 8.06 2.92
CA PHE A 171 -16.08 7.30 3.80
C PHE A 171 -17.54 7.75 3.61
N ASP A 172 -18.46 6.80 3.73
CA ASP A 172 -19.90 7.09 3.70
C ASP A 172 -20.41 7.24 5.13
N VAL A 173 -20.51 8.48 5.60
CA VAL A 173 -20.99 8.79 6.95
C VAL A 173 -22.46 8.40 7.06
N PRO A 174 -22.81 7.48 7.96
CA PRO A 174 -24.15 6.85 7.96
C PRO A 174 -25.28 7.76 8.37
N THR A 175 -25.00 8.79 9.16
CA THR A 175 -25.97 9.75 9.67
C THR A 175 -25.30 11.10 9.94
N ASP A 176 -26.10 12.16 10.06
CA ASP A 176 -25.56 13.43 10.58
C ASP A 176 -25.10 13.22 12.01
N MET A 177 -23.84 13.58 12.28
CA MET A 177 -23.22 13.48 13.60
C MET A 177 -22.98 14.91 14.10
N ASN A 178 -23.69 15.30 15.15
CA ASN A 178 -23.54 16.61 15.76
C ASN A 178 -23.61 16.45 17.28
N TYR A 179 -22.43 16.51 17.90
CA TYR A 179 -22.27 16.29 19.33
C TYR A 179 -21.15 17.17 19.87
N ASP A 180 -21.40 17.86 20.97
CA ASP A 180 -20.44 18.70 21.67
C ASP A 180 -20.39 18.31 23.15
N ASP A 181 -19.17 18.09 23.65
CA ASP A 181 -18.88 17.87 25.06
C ASP A 181 -17.63 18.67 25.46
N ASP A 182 -17.86 19.88 25.98
CA ASP A 182 -16.80 20.78 26.43
C ASP A 182 -15.97 20.17 27.58
N GLY A 183 -16.54 19.22 28.34
CA GLY A 183 -15.83 18.56 29.45
C GLY A 183 -14.78 17.58 28.99
N GLN A 184 -14.92 17.03 27.78
CA GLN A 184 -14.00 16.10 27.15
C GLN A 184 -13.24 16.74 25.98
N ASP A 185 -13.47 18.01 25.68
CA ASP A 185 -12.96 18.70 24.47
C ASP A 185 -13.30 17.92 23.19
N LEU A 186 -14.53 17.36 23.14
CA LEU A 186 -15.00 16.53 22.04
C LEU A 186 -16.09 17.27 21.25
N HIS A 187 -15.76 17.57 20.00
CA HIS A 187 -16.64 18.27 19.07
C HIS A 187 -16.77 17.48 17.78
N ILE A 188 -17.95 16.92 17.52
CA ILE A 188 -18.24 16.10 16.34
C ILE A 188 -19.23 16.84 15.46
N HIS A 189 -18.83 17.20 14.24
CA HIS A 189 -19.66 17.90 13.27
C HIS A 189 -19.45 17.30 11.88
N LEU A 190 -20.18 16.22 11.58
CA LEU A 190 -20.11 15.54 10.29
C LEU A 190 -21.52 15.41 9.70
N THR A 191 -21.63 15.70 8.42
CA THR A 191 -22.88 15.47 7.67
C THR A 191 -22.90 14.06 7.10
N LYS A 192 -24.10 13.49 6.99
CA LYS A 192 -24.32 12.20 6.33
C LYS A 192 -23.88 12.22 4.88
N GLY A 193 -23.32 11.10 4.39
CA GLY A 193 -23.05 10.82 2.98
C GLY A 193 -21.60 10.56 2.68
N TYR A 194 -21.34 10.19 1.41
CA TYR A 194 -20.03 9.84 0.91
C TYR A 194 -19.18 11.09 0.72
N GLN A 195 -18.13 11.21 1.50
CA GLN A 195 -17.24 12.37 1.51
C GLN A 195 -15.82 12.00 1.83
N LYS A 196 -14.88 12.91 1.53
CA LYS A 196 -13.48 12.76 1.89
C LYS A 196 -13.27 13.35 3.29
N LEU A 197 -12.81 12.52 4.21
CA LEU A 197 -12.53 12.90 5.59
C LEU A 197 -11.05 13.19 5.79
N THR A 198 -10.74 14.19 6.59
CA THR A 198 -9.40 14.43 7.16
C THR A 198 -9.13 13.48 8.32
N GLY A 199 -7.89 13.49 8.85
CA GLY A 199 -7.55 12.68 10.02
C GLY A 199 -8.44 13.00 11.23
N GLU A 200 -8.65 14.29 11.51
CA GLU A 200 -9.49 14.77 12.61
C GLU A 200 -10.95 14.36 12.44
N GLN A 201 -11.44 14.36 11.19
CA GLN A 201 -12.80 13.91 10.89
C GLN A 201 -12.93 12.38 10.97
N VAL A 202 -11.88 11.63 10.67
CA VAL A 202 -11.87 10.17 10.88
C VAL A 202 -11.92 9.85 12.38
N GLU A 203 -11.17 10.57 13.21
CA GLU A 203 -11.23 10.42 14.67
C GLU A 203 -12.63 10.63 15.23
N GLN A 204 -13.43 11.55 14.65
CA GLN A 204 -14.82 11.78 15.04
C GLN A 204 -15.78 10.63 14.68
N VAL A 205 -15.38 9.73 13.79
CA VAL A 205 -16.22 8.61 13.29
C VAL A 205 -15.93 7.29 14.01
N VAL A 206 -14.70 7.12 14.55
CA VAL A 206 -14.21 5.83 15.10
C VAL A 206 -14.38 5.66 16.63
#